data_4b1b99f1d9f70304314297f8ee35f6bb
#
_entry.id   4b1b99f1d9f70304314297f8ee35f6bb
#
_cell.length_a   1.000
_cell.length_b   1.000
_cell.length_c   1.000
_cell.angle_alpha   90.00
_cell.angle_beta   90.00
_cell.angle_gamma   90.00
#
_symmetry.space_group_name_H-M   'P 1'
#
loop_
_entity.id
_entity.type
_entity.pdbx_description
1 polymer ?
#
loop_
_entity_poly.entity_id
_entity_poly.type
_entity_poly.pdbx_seq_one_letter_code
_entity_poly.pdbx_strand_id
1 'polypeptide(L)'
;LPRMVKGPMTVTGFIAYAQGWGGLYIRANKLAWKQVSKHKGLGIPNRFNIPDCPERVHWENEFATKVGAPGAYDYGPERCSWMTHHITNWIGDDGFLVSSNTKIRRHNPEGDTIFIDGTITDKFEKDGDGFVEVTHEARNQDGELSILGIAVARLPKK
;
A
#
# COMPACT_ATOMS: atom_id res chain seq x y z
N LEU A 1 -8.44 9.53 15.63
CA LEU A 1 -8.63 8.09 15.49
C LEU A 1 -7.57 7.35 16.30
N PRO A 2 -7.84 6.11 16.76
CA PRO A 2 -6.80 5.27 17.36
C PRO A 2 -5.64 5.05 16.38
N ARG A 3 -4.40 5.11 16.88
CA ARG A 3 -3.22 4.82 16.08
C ARG A 3 -3.23 3.37 15.61
N MET A 4 -2.92 3.15 14.34
CA MET A 4 -2.68 1.82 13.78
C MET A 4 -1.19 1.65 13.47
N VAL A 5 -0.68 0.43 13.68
CA VAL A 5 0.73 0.10 13.41
C VAL A 5 0.79 -0.99 12.35
N LYS A 6 1.69 -0.85 11.39
CA LYS A 6 2.02 -1.84 10.36
C LYS A 6 3.52 -2.13 10.39
N GLY A 7 3.88 -3.39 10.34
CA GLY A 7 5.28 -3.81 10.39
C GLY A 7 5.68 -4.48 11.70
N PRO A 8 6.98 -4.72 11.91
CA PRO A 8 8.05 -4.35 10.98
C PRO A 8 7.88 -5.01 9.62
N MET A 9 8.23 -4.28 8.55
CA MET A 9 8.11 -4.75 7.18
C MET A 9 9.08 -5.89 6.91
N THR A 10 8.63 -6.90 6.18
CA THR A 10 9.46 -8.04 5.78
C THR A 10 9.30 -8.35 4.29
N VAL A 11 10.37 -8.84 3.68
CA VAL A 11 10.32 -9.35 2.29
C VAL A 11 9.25 -10.43 2.14
N THR A 12 9.09 -11.33 3.12
CA THR A 12 8.04 -12.34 3.09
C THR A 12 6.64 -11.71 3.05
N GLY A 13 6.43 -10.62 3.79
CA GLY A 13 5.19 -9.84 3.76
C GLY A 13 4.91 -9.25 2.38
N PHE A 14 5.91 -8.67 1.75
CA PHE A 14 5.80 -8.09 0.40
C PHE A 14 5.42 -9.14 -0.64
N ILE A 15 6.09 -10.31 -0.62
CA ILE A 15 5.78 -11.42 -1.53
C ILE A 15 4.35 -11.95 -1.28
N ALA A 16 3.96 -12.11 -0.01
CA ALA A 16 2.62 -12.57 0.35
C ALA A 16 1.54 -11.60 -0.13
N TYR A 17 1.77 -10.29 0.04
CA TYR A 17 0.88 -9.26 -0.49
C TYR A 17 0.74 -9.36 -2.02
N ALA A 18 1.86 -9.46 -2.73
CA ALA A 18 1.86 -9.59 -4.19
C ALA A 18 1.05 -10.80 -4.66
N GLN A 19 1.17 -11.93 -3.98
CA GLN A 19 0.40 -13.14 -4.30
C GLN A 19 -1.11 -12.97 -4.03
N GLY A 20 -1.47 -12.36 -2.92
CA GLY A 20 -2.86 -12.07 -2.56
C GLY A 20 -3.51 -11.04 -3.50
N TRP A 21 -2.79 -10.01 -3.86
CA TRP A 21 -3.24 -8.97 -4.78
C TRP A 21 -3.35 -9.47 -6.24
N GLY A 22 -2.63 -10.53 -6.59
CA GLY A 22 -2.67 -11.13 -7.90
C GLY A 22 -1.61 -10.61 -8.86
N GLY A 23 -0.44 -10.23 -8.37
CA GLY A 23 0.72 -9.81 -9.16
C GLY A 23 0.92 -10.66 -10.41
N LEU A 24 0.68 -10.08 -11.60
CA LEU A 24 0.63 -10.81 -12.88
C LEU A 24 1.99 -11.36 -13.29
N TYR A 25 3.04 -10.66 -12.91
CA TYR A 25 4.41 -10.94 -13.37
C TYR A 25 5.10 -12.05 -12.57
N ILE A 26 4.58 -12.40 -11.41
CA ILE A 26 5.07 -13.48 -10.56
C ILE A 26 4.52 -14.84 -11.01
N ARG A 27 3.46 -14.85 -11.82
CA ARG A 27 2.80 -16.07 -12.24
C ARG A 27 3.42 -16.66 -13.50
N ALA A 28 3.98 -17.85 -13.39
CA ALA A 28 4.38 -18.67 -14.54
C ALA A 28 3.14 -19.24 -15.23
N ASN A 29 2.44 -18.40 -16.01
CA ASN A 29 1.29 -18.82 -16.79
C ASN A 29 1.40 -18.32 -18.23
N LYS A 30 0.61 -18.92 -19.12
CA LYS A 30 0.64 -18.63 -20.56
C LYS A 30 0.37 -17.15 -20.89
N LEU A 31 -0.47 -16.48 -20.12
CA LEU A 31 -0.79 -15.06 -20.33
C LEU A 31 0.38 -14.15 -19.91
N ALA A 32 0.95 -14.40 -18.73
CA ALA A 32 2.13 -13.67 -18.26
C ALA A 32 3.32 -13.86 -19.21
N TRP A 33 3.56 -15.10 -19.69
CA TRP A 33 4.59 -15.36 -20.68
C TRP A 33 4.36 -14.61 -22.00
N LYS A 34 3.12 -14.55 -22.48
CA LYS A 34 2.75 -13.79 -23.68
C LYS A 34 2.98 -12.29 -23.49
N GLN A 35 2.72 -11.75 -22.30
CA GLN A 35 3.00 -10.37 -21.93
C GLN A 35 4.51 -10.09 -21.96
N VAL A 36 5.31 -10.90 -21.26
CA VAL A 36 6.78 -10.76 -21.21
C VAL A 36 7.38 -10.87 -22.60
N SER A 37 6.91 -11.78 -23.45
CA SER A 37 7.38 -11.93 -24.83
C SER A 37 7.12 -10.71 -25.71
N LYS A 38 6.02 -9.97 -25.44
CA LYS A 38 5.69 -8.73 -26.15
C LYS A 38 6.41 -7.51 -25.58
N HIS A 39 6.67 -7.50 -24.28
CA HIS A 39 7.24 -6.39 -23.53
C HIS A 39 8.52 -6.85 -22.83
N LYS A 40 9.62 -6.85 -23.55
CA LYS A 40 10.93 -7.36 -23.06
C LYS A 40 11.39 -6.72 -21.73
N GLY A 41 10.98 -5.48 -21.46
CA GLY A 41 11.23 -4.80 -20.18
C GLY A 41 10.57 -5.45 -18.96
N LEU A 42 9.62 -6.37 -19.16
CA LEU A 42 9.00 -7.17 -18.10
C LEU A 42 9.77 -8.46 -17.80
N GLY A 43 10.76 -8.81 -18.61
CA GLY A 43 11.62 -9.99 -18.45
C GLY A 43 13.07 -9.59 -18.16
N ILE A 44 13.32 -8.99 -17.01
CA ILE A 44 14.65 -8.52 -16.62
C ILE A 44 15.47 -9.72 -16.12
N PRO A 45 16.66 -10.03 -16.71
CA PRO A 45 17.44 -11.16 -16.28
C PRO A 45 17.82 -11.11 -14.80
N ASN A 46 17.65 -12.21 -14.10
CA ASN A 46 18.13 -12.38 -12.73
C ASN A 46 19.61 -12.83 -12.69
N ARG A 47 20.13 -13.13 -11.49
CA ARG A 47 21.54 -13.56 -11.31
C ARG A 47 21.93 -14.83 -12.06
N PHE A 48 20.97 -15.63 -12.51
CA PHE A 48 21.16 -16.83 -13.31
C PHE A 48 20.92 -16.58 -14.81
N ASN A 49 20.81 -15.33 -15.23
CA ASN A 49 20.46 -14.93 -16.60
C ASN A 49 19.09 -15.47 -17.08
N ILE A 50 18.18 -15.71 -16.16
CA ILE A 50 16.81 -16.13 -16.44
C ILE A 50 15.92 -14.88 -16.49
N PRO A 51 15.12 -14.65 -17.56
CA PRO A 51 14.13 -13.59 -17.59
C PRO A 51 13.16 -13.68 -16.40
N ASP A 52 13.10 -12.62 -15.61
CA ASP A 52 12.35 -12.56 -14.36
C ASP A 52 11.60 -11.23 -14.25
N CYS A 53 10.68 -11.09 -13.32
CA CYS A 53 9.79 -9.95 -13.26
C CYS A 53 10.46 -8.69 -12.66
N PRO A 54 10.02 -7.47 -13.06
CA PRO A 54 10.53 -6.22 -12.49
C PRO A 54 10.13 -6.03 -11.02
N GLU A 55 9.10 -6.73 -10.54
CA GLU A 55 8.64 -6.65 -9.15
C GLU A 55 9.65 -7.18 -8.12
N ARG A 56 10.75 -7.77 -8.58
CA ARG A 56 11.91 -8.13 -7.74
C ARG A 56 12.45 -6.97 -6.89
N VAL A 57 12.17 -5.74 -7.25
CA VAL A 57 12.45 -4.56 -6.41
C VAL A 57 11.82 -4.65 -5.01
N HIS A 58 10.79 -5.48 -4.84
CA HIS A 58 10.12 -5.68 -3.57
C HIS A 58 10.73 -6.80 -2.70
N TRP A 59 11.71 -7.57 -3.22
CA TRP A 59 12.36 -8.65 -2.46
C TRP A 59 13.86 -8.85 -2.77
N GLU A 60 14.43 -8.09 -3.70
CA GLU A 60 15.87 -8.10 -3.98
C GLU A 60 16.48 -6.72 -3.70
N ASN A 61 17.19 -6.57 -2.57
CA ASN A 61 17.81 -5.31 -2.17
C ASN A 61 18.72 -4.73 -3.25
N GLU A 62 19.58 -5.56 -3.87
CA GLU A 62 20.48 -5.10 -4.93
C GLU A 62 19.74 -4.58 -6.16
N PHE A 63 18.60 -5.20 -6.50
CA PHE A 63 17.82 -4.74 -7.64
C PHE A 63 17.06 -3.45 -7.31
N ALA A 64 16.50 -3.36 -6.10
CA ALA A 64 15.83 -2.15 -5.61
C ALA A 64 16.76 -0.94 -5.59
N THR A 65 18.00 -1.11 -5.09
CA THR A 65 19.00 -0.02 -5.05
C THR A 65 19.47 0.42 -6.43
N LYS A 66 19.56 -0.50 -7.41
CA LYS A 66 19.87 -0.15 -8.81
C LYS A 66 18.84 0.76 -9.45
N VAL A 67 17.59 0.72 -9.03
CA VAL A 67 16.52 1.61 -9.51
C VAL A 67 16.27 2.81 -8.60
N GLY A 68 17.14 3.05 -7.62
CA GLY A 68 17.13 4.22 -6.75
C GLY A 68 16.26 4.09 -5.48
N ALA A 69 15.77 2.90 -5.15
CA ALA A 69 15.10 2.66 -3.89
C ALA A 69 16.11 2.40 -2.75
N PRO A 70 15.74 2.63 -1.49
CA PRO A 70 16.66 2.43 -0.34
C PRO A 70 16.96 0.94 -0.06
N GLY A 71 16.18 0.03 -0.60
CA GLY A 71 16.24 -1.43 -0.43
C GLY A 71 14.95 -2.04 -0.94
N ALA A 72 14.76 -3.34 -0.75
CA ALA A 72 13.48 -4.00 -1.00
C ALA A 72 12.38 -3.29 -0.19
N TYR A 73 11.25 -3.02 -0.79
CA TYR A 73 10.22 -2.14 -0.22
C TYR A 73 8.81 -2.64 -0.52
N ASP A 74 7.85 -2.14 0.24
CA ASP A 74 6.44 -2.43 0.14
C ASP A 74 5.78 -1.98 -1.17
N TYR A 75 4.61 -2.52 -1.45
CA TYR A 75 3.82 -2.15 -2.62
C TYR A 75 3.01 -0.85 -2.39
N GLY A 76 2.92 -0.02 -3.43
CA GLY A 76 2.05 1.16 -3.40
C GLY A 76 0.58 0.84 -3.09
N PRO A 77 -0.05 -0.15 -3.74
CA PRO A 77 -1.41 -0.60 -3.39
C PRO A 77 -1.55 -1.11 -1.95
N GLU A 78 -0.52 -1.74 -1.39
CA GLU A 78 -0.49 -2.18 0.00
C GLU A 78 -0.64 -1.00 0.96
N ARG A 79 0.12 0.08 0.74
CA ARG A 79 0.00 1.32 1.53
C ARG A 79 -1.39 1.94 1.43
N CYS A 80 -1.98 1.98 0.24
CA CYS A 80 -3.35 2.45 0.07
C CYS A 80 -4.35 1.59 0.87
N SER A 81 -4.12 0.27 0.90
CA SER A 81 -4.94 -0.65 1.69
C SER A 81 -4.82 -0.38 3.20
N TRP A 82 -3.64 -0.01 3.70
CA TRP A 82 -3.48 0.35 5.12
C TRP A 82 -4.26 1.60 5.49
N MET A 83 -4.27 2.62 4.62
CA MET A 83 -5.04 3.83 4.83
C MET A 83 -6.54 3.54 4.86
N THR A 84 -7.02 2.71 3.94
CA THR A 84 -8.40 2.22 3.92
C THR A 84 -8.72 1.43 5.20
N HIS A 85 -7.85 0.49 5.59
CA HIS A 85 -8.01 -0.32 6.81
C HIS A 85 -8.09 0.55 8.07
N HIS A 86 -7.28 1.62 8.16
CA HIS A 86 -7.33 2.54 9.28
C HIS A 86 -8.73 3.15 9.49
N ILE A 87 -9.39 3.55 8.41
CA ILE A 87 -10.75 4.10 8.47
C ILE A 87 -11.78 3.01 8.73
N THR A 88 -11.75 1.91 7.96
CA THR A 88 -12.76 0.84 8.09
C THR A 88 -12.73 0.16 9.45
N ASN A 89 -11.54 0.00 10.04
CA ASN A 89 -11.40 -0.52 11.39
C ASN A 89 -11.99 0.41 12.46
N TRP A 90 -11.91 1.72 12.24
CA TRP A 90 -12.47 2.71 13.17
C TRP A 90 -13.98 2.85 13.05
N ILE A 91 -14.53 2.87 11.82
CA ILE A 91 -15.98 3.06 11.62
C ILE A 91 -16.80 1.80 11.94
N GLY A 92 -16.16 0.62 11.96
CA GLY A 92 -16.84 -0.65 12.22
C GLY A 92 -17.84 -1.04 11.12
N ASP A 93 -18.72 -1.97 11.44
CA ASP A 93 -19.67 -2.56 10.48
C ASP A 93 -20.86 -1.64 10.17
N ASP A 94 -21.19 -0.72 11.08
CA ASP A 94 -22.30 0.24 10.90
C ASP A 94 -21.91 1.47 10.06
N GLY A 95 -20.62 1.69 9.86
CA GLY A 95 -20.09 2.79 9.05
C GLY A 95 -19.87 2.38 7.60
N PHE A 96 -19.75 3.37 6.71
CA PHE A 96 -19.45 3.13 5.30
C PHE A 96 -18.38 4.09 4.80
N LEU A 97 -17.27 3.57 4.29
CA LEU A 97 -16.23 4.37 3.64
C LEU A 97 -16.72 4.83 2.26
N VAL A 98 -16.93 6.13 2.12
CA VAL A 98 -17.48 6.74 0.90
C VAL A 98 -16.39 7.06 -0.10
N SER A 99 -15.29 7.62 0.39
CA SER A 99 -14.13 7.94 -0.46
C SER A 99 -12.83 7.88 0.33
N SER A 100 -11.76 7.55 -0.38
CA SER A 100 -10.39 7.61 0.15
C SER A 100 -9.46 8.12 -0.96
N ASN A 101 -8.77 9.21 -0.68
CA ASN A 101 -7.77 9.78 -1.58
C ASN A 101 -6.43 9.81 -0.86
N THR A 102 -5.44 9.13 -1.41
CA THR A 102 -4.13 8.97 -0.79
C THR A 102 -3.00 9.45 -1.70
N LYS A 103 -1.94 10.00 -1.11
CA LYS A 103 -0.74 10.48 -1.80
C LYS A 103 0.48 9.78 -1.20
N ILE A 104 1.07 8.87 -1.97
CA ILE A 104 2.30 8.17 -1.61
C ILE A 104 3.47 9.15 -1.71
N ARG A 105 4.38 9.15 -0.74
CA ARG A 105 5.52 10.08 -0.63
C ARG A 105 6.87 9.40 -0.69
N ARG A 106 7.02 8.23 -0.07
CA ARG A 106 8.28 7.51 -0.04
C ARG A 106 8.05 5.99 -0.01
N HIS A 107 9.10 5.23 -0.29
CA HIS A 107 9.12 3.79 -0.09
C HIS A 107 9.23 3.46 1.42
N ASN A 108 8.68 2.32 1.83
CA ASN A 108 8.90 1.75 3.15
C ASN A 108 9.76 0.49 2.95
N PRO A 109 11.07 0.57 3.21
CA PRO A 109 11.95 -0.57 3.05
C PRO A 109 11.69 -1.65 4.10
N GLU A 110 12.23 -2.84 3.86
CA GLU A 110 12.28 -3.91 4.85
C GLU A 110 12.88 -3.40 6.16
N GLY A 111 12.25 -3.76 7.28
CA GLY A 111 12.61 -3.30 8.62
C GLY A 111 11.82 -2.08 9.11
N ASP A 112 11.23 -1.28 8.22
CA ASP A 112 10.41 -0.14 8.64
C ASP A 112 9.18 -0.59 9.41
N THR A 113 8.80 0.21 10.41
CA THR A 113 7.53 0.12 11.13
C THR A 113 6.75 1.41 10.90
N ILE A 114 5.50 1.28 10.47
CA ILE A 114 4.68 2.39 10.05
C ILE A 114 3.59 2.67 11.06
N PHE A 115 3.50 3.92 11.50
CA PHE A 115 2.49 4.44 12.42
C PHE A 115 1.50 5.28 11.64
N ILE A 116 0.22 4.92 11.72
CA ILE A 116 -0.86 5.61 11.01
C ILE A 116 -1.73 6.33 12.03
N ASP A 117 -1.77 7.65 11.92
CA ASP A 117 -2.56 8.53 12.75
C ASP A 117 -3.62 9.25 11.90
N GLY A 118 -4.77 9.54 12.48
CA GLY A 118 -5.85 10.24 11.80
C GLY A 118 -6.63 11.17 12.73
N THR A 119 -7.10 12.27 12.15
CA THR A 119 -7.91 13.27 12.85
C THR A 119 -9.16 13.57 12.04
N ILE A 120 -10.31 13.65 12.71
CA ILE A 120 -11.55 14.15 12.11
C ILE A 120 -11.38 15.64 11.85
N THR A 121 -11.44 16.02 10.58
CA THR A 121 -11.25 17.41 10.15
C THR A 121 -12.56 18.13 9.85
N ASP A 122 -13.61 17.37 9.53
CA ASP A 122 -14.94 17.93 9.31
C ASP A 122 -16.05 16.94 9.69
N LYS A 123 -17.25 17.49 9.97
CA LYS A 123 -18.50 16.76 10.20
C LYS A 123 -19.61 17.49 9.48
N PHE A 124 -20.33 16.78 8.65
CA PHE A 124 -21.41 17.37 7.85
C PHE A 124 -22.58 16.41 7.66
N GLU A 125 -23.72 16.96 7.26
CA GLU A 125 -24.89 16.20 6.86
C GLU A 125 -25.16 16.39 5.37
N LYS A 126 -25.56 15.33 4.72
CA LYS A 126 -25.99 15.35 3.32
C LYS A 126 -27.06 14.29 3.09
N ASP A 127 -28.14 14.66 2.40
CA ASP A 127 -29.27 13.78 2.03
C ASP A 127 -29.87 13.01 3.21
N GLY A 128 -29.81 13.60 4.42
CA GLY A 128 -30.32 12.98 5.65
C GLY A 128 -29.30 12.09 6.39
N ASP A 129 -28.15 11.80 5.84
CA ASP A 129 -27.07 11.01 6.45
C ASP A 129 -25.99 11.88 7.10
N GLY A 130 -25.32 11.34 8.13
CA GLY A 130 -24.18 11.97 8.80
C GLY A 130 -22.83 11.51 8.20
N PHE A 131 -21.93 12.45 7.98
CA PHE A 131 -20.60 12.19 7.41
C PHE A 131 -19.50 12.79 8.27
N VAL A 132 -18.33 12.18 8.19
CA VAL A 132 -17.09 12.74 8.73
C VAL A 132 -16.02 12.74 7.65
N GLU A 133 -15.22 13.81 7.63
CA GLU A 133 -13.96 13.83 6.90
C GLU A 133 -12.83 13.55 7.87
N VAL A 134 -11.89 12.72 7.45
CA VAL A 134 -10.70 12.35 8.21
C VAL A 134 -9.47 12.64 7.39
N THR A 135 -8.57 13.47 7.92
CA THR A 135 -7.20 13.56 7.42
C THR A 135 -6.35 12.56 8.20
N HIS A 136 -5.58 11.75 7.49
CA HIS A 136 -4.70 10.76 8.11
C HIS A 136 -3.36 10.67 7.39
N GLU A 137 -2.32 10.31 8.13
CA GLU A 137 -0.98 10.13 7.62
C GLU A 137 -0.30 8.92 8.22
N ALA A 138 0.65 8.37 7.49
CA ALA A 138 1.48 7.27 7.94
C ALA A 138 2.95 7.69 7.92
N ARG A 139 3.65 7.48 9.03
CA ARG A 139 5.07 7.77 9.22
C ARG A 139 5.80 6.53 9.68
N ASN A 140 7.08 6.43 9.32
CA ASN A 140 7.92 5.36 9.84
C ASN A 140 8.41 5.68 11.27
N GLN A 141 9.24 4.80 11.85
CA GLN A 141 9.83 4.95 13.19
C GLN A 141 10.71 6.21 13.33
N ASP A 142 11.23 6.73 12.23
CA ASP A 142 12.07 7.94 12.21
C ASP A 142 11.24 9.23 12.00
N GLY A 143 9.92 9.10 11.94
CA GLY A 143 8.99 10.21 11.73
C GLY A 143 8.85 10.66 10.27
N GLU A 144 9.45 9.96 9.32
CA GLU A 144 9.41 10.32 7.91
C GLU A 144 8.05 9.95 7.28
N LEU A 145 7.47 10.90 6.55
CA LEU A 145 6.16 10.76 5.94
C LEU A 145 6.19 9.75 4.77
N SER A 146 5.46 8.65 4.91
CA SER A 146 5.30 7.61 3.90
C SER A 146 4.12 7.87 2.97
N ILE A 147 2.96 8.14 3.54
CA ILE A 147 1.70 8.37 2.82
C ILE A 147 0.81 9.31 3.64
N LEU A 148 0.02 10.12 2.96
CA LEU A 148 -1.04 10.93 3.57
C LEU A 148 -2.33 10.79 2.77
N GLY A 149 -3.47 11.05 3.40
CA GLY A 149 -4.76 10.91 2.76
C GLY A 149 -5.88 11.69 3.43
N ILE A 150 -6.96 11.82 2.67
CA ILE A 150 -8.25 12.31 3.15
C ILE A 150 -9.28 11.24 2.83
N ALA A 151 -10.10 10.90 3.81
CA ALA A 151 -11.19 9.94 3.67
C ALA A 151 -12.50 10.56 4.14
N VAL A 152 -13.59 10.17 3.49
CA VAL A 152 -14.95 10.50 3.92
C VAL A 152 -15.68 9.22 4.29
N ALA A 153 -16.24 9.18 5.48
CA ALA A 153 -17.02 8.06 5.95
C ALA A 153 -18.43 8.52 6.36
N ARG A 154 -19.43 7.71 6.01
CA ARG A 154 -20.78 7.85 6.52
C ARG A 154 -20.91 7.08 7.83
N LEU A 155 -21.49 7.70 8.84
CA LEU A 155 -21.74 7.10 10.16
C LEU A 155 -23.24 7.11 10.46
N PRO A 156 -23.75 6.13 11.24
CA PRO A 156 -25.14 6.14 11.67
C PRO A 156 -25.39 7.35 12.57
N LYS A 157 -26.55 7.97 12.40
CA LYS A 157 -27.03 8.99 13.33
C LYS A 157 -27.61 8.30 14.57
N LYS A 158 -27.31 8.86 15.73
CA LYS A 158 -27.98 8.48 16.99
C LYS A 158 -29.30 9.21 17.14
#